data_b924812db488f6adf7c0807b02efbada
#
_entry.id   b924812db488f6adf7c0807b02efbada
#
_cell.length_a   1.000
_cell.length_b   1.000
_cell.length_c   1.000
_cell.angle_alpha   90.00
_cell.angle_beta   90.00
_cell.angle_gamma   90.00
#
_symmetry.space_group_name_H-M   'P 1'
#
loop_
_entity.id
_entity.type
_entity.pdbx_description
1 polymer ?
#
loop_
_entity_poly.entity_id
_entity_poly.type
_entity_poly.pdbx_seq_one_letter_code
_entity_poly.pdbx_strand_id
1 'polypeptide(L)'
;MIKLGWDQLVEYARAVYEVEVDGSWIAASTLPLADAADPAALISACNPYSELLTDVENSARHQRLRDEIVASGCRWWPGRGRSTDATWVEPGFLVTAPLAQIDAWARAFGQHAVWLASGVSRPPGLRVYSAFAGERPPAQTGGMDIAWVPALE
;
A
#
# COMPACT_ATOMS: atom_id res chain seq x y z
N MET A 1 15.37 -14.31 4.83
CA MET A 1 14.82 -13.01 4.37
C MET A 1 13.81 -13.26 3.27
N ILE A 2 12.59 -12.78 3.45
CA ILE A 2 11.54 -12.88 2.43
C ILE A 2 11.78 -11.81 1.37
N LYS A 3 11.83 -12.21 0.11
CA LYS A 3 12.14 -11.33 -1.00
C LYS A 3 10.92 -11.15 -1.90
N LEU A 4 10.83 -9.98 -2.52
CA LEU A 4 9.82 -9.69 -3.53
C LEU A 4 10.29 -10.22 -4.89
N GLY A 5 9.46 -11.00 -5.55
CA GLY A 5 9.73 -11.49 -6.90
C GLY A 5 9.19 -10.56 -7.98
N TRP A 6 9.66 -10.77 -9.21
CA TRP A 6 9.26 -9.96 -10.37
C TRP A 6 7.74 -10.00 -10.61
N ASP A 7 7.14 -11.19 -10.61
CA ASP A 7 5.70 -11.34 -10.88
C ASP A 7 4.86 -10.60 -9.84
N GLN A 8 5.26 -10.67 -8.57
CA GLN A 8 4.58 -9.96 -7.48
C GLN A 8 4.68 -8.45 -7.65
N LEU A 9 5.88 -7.94 -7.99
CA LEU A 9 6.05 -6.51 -8.20
C LEU A 9 5.20 -5.99 -9.36
N VAL A 10 5.16 -6.73 -10.47
CA VAL A 10 4.32 -6.37 -11.63
C VAL A 10 2.84 -6.38 -11.25
N GLU A 11 2.40 -7.35 -10.47
CA GLU A 11 1.03 -7.40 -9.94
C GLU A 11 0.69 -6.14 -9.14
N TYR A 12 1.55 -5.75 -8.22
CA TYR A 12 1.35 -4.53 -7.42
C TYR A 12 1.37 -3.27 -8.30
N ALA A 13 2.27 -3.20 -9.27
CA ALA A 13 2.38 -2.04 -10.14
C ALA A 13 1.18 -1.89 -11.09
N ARG A 14 0.54 -2.99 -11.46
CA ARG A 14 -0.64 -3.02 -12.33
C ARG A 14 -1.97 -3.04 -11.57
N ALA A 15 -1.94 -3.24 -10.28
CA ALA A 15 -3.15 -3.26 -9.47
C ALA A 15 -3.91 -1.93 -9.54
N VAL A 16 -5.21 -2.01 -9.34
CA VAL A 16 -6.08 -0.84 -9.21
C VAL A 16 -6.22 -0.53 -7.73
N TYR A 17 -5.87 0.69 -7.35
CA TYR A 17 -5.96 1.16 -5.97
C TYR A 17 -7.15 2.09 -5.84
N GLU A 18 -8.07 1.75 -4.95
CA GLU A 18 -9.34 2.43 -4.80
C GLU A 18 -9.60 2.83 -3.35
N VAL A 19 -10.42 3.85 -3.18
CA VAL A 19 -10.84 4.35 -1.87
C VAL A 19 -12.35 4.51 -1.88
N GLU A 20 -12.98 4.19 -0.73
CA GLU A 20 -14.42 4.35 -0.56
C GLU A 20 -14.72 5.75 -0.02
N VAL A 21 -15.50 6.50 -0.80
CA VAL A 21 -15.97 7.84 -0.43
C VAL A 21 -17.47 7.89 -0.66
N ASP A 22 -18.24 8.23 0.39
CA ASP A 22 -19.69 8.32 0.34
C ASP A 22 -20.37 7.07 -0.24
N GLY A 23 -19.85 5.90 0.11
CA GLY A 23 -20.38 4.61 -0.34
C GLY A 23 -19.98 4.17 -1.74
N SER A 24 -19.15 4.93 -2.43
CA SER A 24 -18.67 4.61 -3.78
C SER A 24 -17.16 4.38 -3.79
N TRP A 25 -16.73 3.41 -4.58
CA TRP A 25 -15.31 3.15 -4.81
C TRP A 25 -14.83 4.00 -5.98
N ILE A 26 -13.80 4.81 -5.72
CA ILE A 26 -13.16 5.66 -6.72
C ILE A 26 -11.66 5.38 -6.75
N ALA A 27 -11.00 5.71 -7.84
CA ALA A 27 -9.54 5.59 -7.90
C ALA A 27 -8.89 6.43 -6.79
N ALA A 28 -7.96 5.84 -6.06
CA ALA A 28 -7.28 6.53 -4.96
C ALA A 28 -6.56 7.81 -5.42
N SER A 29 -6.05 7.80 -6.64
CA SER A 29 -5.39 8.96 -7.26
C SER A 29 -6.31 10.15 -7.53
N THR A 30 -7.63 9.96 -7.52
CA THR A 30 -8.59 11.05 -7.75
C THR A 30 -8.97 11.80 -6.48
N LEU A 31 -8.63 11.25 -5.29
CA LEU A 31 -8.90 11.93 -4.04
C LEU A 31 -8.01 13.18 -3.92
N PRO A 32 -8.60 14.37 -3.66
CA PRO A 32 -7.82 15.59 -3.58
C PRO A 32 -7.01 15.63 -2.26
N LEU A 33 -5.76 15.21 -2.35
CA LEU A 33 -4.80 15.23 -1.23
C LEU A 33 -3.83 16.41 -1.36
N ALA A 34 -4.21 17.42 -2.13
CA ALA A 34 -3.36 18.54 -2.56
C ALA A 34 -2.74 19.35 -1.42
N ASP A 35 -3.43 19.44 -0.30
CA ASP A 35 -3.02 20.27 0.84
C ASP A 35 -2.33 19.45 1.93
N ALA A 36 -2.11 18.15 1.71
CA ALA A 36 -1.49 17.31 2.71
C ALA A 36 0.02 17.59 2.78
N ALA A 37 0.48 18.09 3.92
CA ALA A 37 1.91 18.17 4.22
C ALA A 37 2.54 16.77 4.26
N ASP A 38 1.73 15.77 4.57
CA ASP A 38 2.11 14.37 4.64
C ASP A 38 1.70 13.62 3.38
N PRO A 39 2.44 12.59 2.98
CA PRO A 39 2.02 11.71 1.88
C PRO A 39 0.79 10.90 2.25
N ALA A 40 0.13 10.36 1.24
CA ALA A 40 -0.95 9.41 1.39
C ALA A 40 -0.49 8.02 0.93
N ALA A 41 -0.80 7.01 1.71
CA ALA A 41 -0.47 5.63 1.37
C ALA A 41 -1.69 4.73 1.50
N LEU A 42 -1.80 3.75 0.62
CA LEU A 42 -2.76 2.68 0.76
C LEU A 42 -2.04 1.48 1.36
N ILE A 43 -2.40 1.15 2.60
CA ILE A 43 -1.74 0.11 3.40
C ILE A 43 -2.74 -1.01 3.67
N SER A 44 -2.32 -2.25 3.44
CA SER A 44 -3.06 -3.43 3.84
C SER A 44 -2.35 -4.11 5.01
N ALA A 45 -3.10 -4.84 5.80
CA ALA A 45 -2.58 -5.76 6.82
C ALA A 45 -2.75 -7.23 6.42
N CYS A 46 -3.39 -7.47 5.28
CA CYS A 46 -3.70 -8.81 4.81
C CYS A 46 -2.49 -9.48 4.15
N ASN A 47 -2.46 -10.80 4.22
CA ASN A 47 -1.50 -11.63 3.50
C ASN A 47 -0.04 -11.14 3.58
N PRO A 48 0.56 -11.11 4.80
CA PRO A 48 1.90 -10.58 4.98
C PRO A 48 2.90 -11.26 4.04
N TYR A 49 3.73 -10.48 3.37
CA TYR A 49 4.71 -10.94 2.39
C TYR A 49 4.10 -11.82 1.29
N SER A 50 2.85 -11.53 0.91
CA SER A 50 2.06 -12.29 -0.07
C SER A 50 1.78 -13.74 0.34
N GLU A 51 1.96 -14.07 1.60
CA GLU A 51 1.56 -15.37 2.16
C GLU A 51 0.04 -15.36 2.40
N LEU A 52 -0.67 -16.27 1.76
CA LEU A 52 -2.13 -16.35 1.91
C LEU A 52 -2.51 -16.83 3.31
N LEU A 53 -3.17 -15.98 4.06
CA LEU A 53 -3.75 -16.30 5.35
C LEU A 53 -5.24 -16.60 5.19
N THR A 54 -5.83 -17.16 6.24
CA THR A 54 -7.29 -17.37 6.29
C THR A 54 -8.01 -16.02 6.39
N ASP A 55 -9.31 -16.01 6.03
CA ASP A 55 -10.15 -14.82 6.16
C ASP A 55 -10.23 -14.33 7.60
N VAL A 56 -10.27 -15.25 8.56
CA VAL A 56 -10.31 -14.92 10.00
C VAL A 56 -9.01 -14.23 10.41
N GLU A 57 -7.86 -14.76 10.00
CA GLU A 57 -6.56 -14.17 10.30
C GLU A 57 -6.41 -12.78 9.65
N ASN A 58 -6.80 -12.66 8.40
CA ASN A 58 -6.76 -11.39 7.67
C ASN A 58 -7.70 -10.35 8.29
N SER A 59 -8.90 -10.75 8.69
CA SER A 59 -9.85 -9.85 9.36
C SER A 59 -9.30 -9.32 10.69
N ALA A 60 -8.65 -10.17 11.47
CA ALA A 60 -8.03 -9.77 12.74
C ALA A 60 -6.88 -8.79 12.51
N ARG A 61 -6.04 -9.03 11.50
CA ARG A 61 -4.93 -8.14 11.14
C ARG A 61 -5.46 -6.80 10.63
N HIS A 62 -6.47 -6.82 9.79
CA HIS A 62 -7.12 -5.63 9.24
C HIS A 62 -7.69 -4.75 10.37
N GLN A 63 -8.36 -5.37 11.33
CA GLN A 63 -8.91 -4.65 12.47
C GLN A 63 -7.81 -4.03 13.34
N ARG A 64 -6.70 -4.73 13.56
CA ARG A 64 -5.57 -4.17 14.32
C ARG A 64 -4.97 -2.95 13.64
N LEU A 65 -4.78 -3.00 12.33
CA LEU A 65 -4.28 -1.85 11.58
C LEU A 65 -5.25 -0.67 11.68
N ARG A 66 -6.55 -0.93 11.52
CA ARG A 66 -7.58 0.09 11.69
C ARG A 66 -7.50 0.76 13.05
N ASP A 67 -7.38 -0.03 14.11
CA ASP A 67 -7.31 0.48 15.48
C ASP A 67 -6.08 1.37 15.68
N GLU A 68 -4.93 0.99 15.14
CA GLU A 68 -3.72 1.81 15.21
C GLU A 68 -3.85 3.11 14.42
N ILE A 69 -4.44 3.07 13.24
CA ILE A 69 -4.68 4.27 12.41
C ILE A 69 -5.64 5.23 13.15
N VAL A 70 -6.73 4.71 13.68
CA VAL A 70 -7.69 5.51 14.46
C VAL A 70 -7.01 6.15 15.67
N ALA A 71 -6.22 5.38 16.40
CA ALA A 71 -5.50 5.88 17.58
C ALA A 71 -4.46 6.97 17.23
N SER A 72 -3.91 6.94 16.04
CA SER A 72 -2.93 7.94 15.58
C SER A 72 -3.53 9.32 15.33
N GLY A 73 -4.83 9.40 15.11
CA GLY A 73 -5.51 10.66 14.73
C GLY A 73 -5.31 11.07 13.28
N CYS A 74 -4.64 10.27 12.47
CA CYS A 74 -4.44 10.55 11.06
C CYS A 74 -5.75 10.43 10.26
N ARG A 75 -5.88 11.20 9.19
CA ARG A 75 -7.02 11.06 8.26
C ARG A 75 -6.91 9.76 7.51
N TRP A 76 -8.02 9.06 7.37
CA TRP A 76 -8.05 7.79 6.68
C TRP A 76 -9.40 7.50 6.02
N TRP A 77 -9.38 6.62 5.04
CA TRP A 77 -10.56 6.13 4.32
C TRP A 77 -10.41 4.62 4.12
N PRO A 78 -11.52 3.88 4.10
CA PRO A 78 -11.45 2.50 3.64
C PRO A 78 -10.86 2.45 2.23
N GLY A 79 -9.94 1.54 2.01
CA GLY A 79 -9.27 1.39 0.74
C GLY A 79 -9.19 -0.07 0.32
N ARG A 80 -8.76 -0.30 -0.92
CA ARG A 80 -8.47 -1.63 -1.43
C ARG A 80 -7.52 -1.58 -2.61
N GLY A 81 -6.74 -2.64 -2.74
CA GLY A 81 -6.04 -2.96 -3.99
C GLY A 81 -6.75 -4.13 -4.65
N ARG A 82 -6.84 -4.13 -5.96
CA ARG A 82 -7.42 -5.25 -6.69
C ARG A 82 -6.73 -5.47 -8.03
N SER A 83 -6.83 -6.68 -8.55
CA SER A 83 -6.44 -6.96 -9.92
C SER A 83 -7.38 -6.24 -10.91
N THR A 84 -6.91 -6.00 -12.12
CA THR A 84 -7.71 -5.32 -13.16
C THR A 84 -8.99 -6.08 -13.51
N ASP A 85 -8.94 -7.41 -13.45
CA ASP A 85 -10.08 -8.29 -13.71
C ASP A 85 -10.89 -8.62 -12.45
N ALA A 86 -10.53 -8.02 -11.32
CA ALA A 86 -11.17 -8.22 -10.02
C ALA A 86 -11.17 -9.68 -9.51
N THR A 87 -10.24 -10.52 -10.00
CA THR A 87 -10.09 -11.90 -9.50
C THR A 87 -9.54 -11.95 -8.09
N TRP A 88 -8.82 -10.91 -7.65
CA TRP A 88 -8.49 -10.73 -6.25
C TRP A 88 -8.76 -9.30 -5.80
N VAL A 89 -9.14 -9.16 -4.55
CA VAL A 89 -9.37 -7.89 -3.88
C VAL A 89 -8.77 -7.99 -2.48
N GLU A 90 -7.96 -7.01 -2.11
CA GLU A 90 -7.34 -6.95 -0.79
C GLU A 90 -7.73 -5.65 -0.09
N PRO A 91 -8.45 -5.74 1.03
CA PRO A 91 -8.86 -4.53 1.76
C PRO A 91 -7.67 -3.89 2.47
N GLY A 92 -7.74 -2.59 2.63
CA GLY A 92 -6.76 -1.78 3.32
C GLY A 92 -7.32 -0.43 3.72
N PHE A 93 -6.42 0.52 3.92
CA PHE A 93 -6.77 1.88 4.29
C PHE A 93 -5.91 2.86 3.51
N LEU A 94 -6.54 3.89 2.97
CA LEU A 94 -5.82 5.07 2.52
C LEU A 94 -5.63 5.97 3.75
N VAL A 95 -4.41 6.35 4.04
CA VAL A 95 -4.08 7.18 5.21
C VAL A 95 -3.12 8.27 4.83
N THR A 96 -3.33 9.48 5.35
CA THR A 96 -2.36 10.57 5.28
C THR A 96 -1.61 10.62 6.60
N ALA A 97 -0.30 10.42 6.55
CA ALA A 97 0.54 10.34 7.74
C ALA A 97 1.98 10.70 7.40
N PRO A 98 2.81 11.05 8.40
CA PRO A 98 4.24 11.18 8.17
C PRO A 98 4.82 9.90 7.58
N LEU A 99 5.76 10.03 6.65
CA LEU A 99 6.34 8.88 5.95
C LEU A 99 6.91 7.83 6.90
N ALA A 100 7.54 8.27 8.00
CA ALA A 100 8.07 7.34 9.01
C ALA A 100 6.98 6.48 9.64
N GLN A 101 5.78 7.03 9.85
CA GLN A 101 4.65 6.28 10.38
C GLN A 101 4.11 5.28 9.36
N ILE A 102 4.02 5.68 8.09
CA ILE A 102 3.62 4.77 7.00
C ILE A 102 4.59 3.60 6.94
N ASP A 103 5.88 3.86 6.97
CA ASP A 103 6.92 2.82 6.95
C ASP A 103 6.80 1.87 8.14
N ALA A 104 6.56 2.42 9.33
CA ALA A 104 6.39 1.63 10.54
C ALA A 104 5.19 0.67 10.44
N TRP A 105 4.05 1.15 9.97
CA TRP A 105 2.88 0.28 9.76
C TRP A 105 3.12 -0.77 8.67
N ALA A 106 3.69 -0.38 7.56
CA ALA A 106 3.97 -1.32 6.47
C ALA A 106 4.87 -2.47 6.93
N ARG A 107 5.90 -2.16 7.69
CA ARG A 107 6.82 -3.17 8.25
C ARG A 107 6.17 -4.01 9.33
N ALA A 108 5.43 -3.38 10.25
CA ALA A 108 4.76 -4.10 11.34
C ALA A 108 3.74 -5.11 10.83
N PHE A 109 3.07 -4.81 9.71
CA PHE A 109 2.07 -5.69 9.11
C PHE A 109 2.62 -6.51 7.94
N GLY A 110 3.92 -6.54 7.74
CA GLY A 110 4.58 -7.44 6.79
C GLY A 110 4.25 -7.17 5.33
N GLN A 111 4.13 -5.91 4.94
CA GLN A 111 3.82 -5.57 3.55
C GLN A 111 5.10 -5.47 2.72
N HIS A 112 5.10 -6.07 1.54
CA HIS A 112 6.19 -5.91 0.57
C HIS A 112 6.28 -4.47 0.07
N ALA A 113 5.14 -3.84 -0.13
CA ALA A 113 5.05 -2.51 -0.69
C ALA A 113 3.74 -1.83 -0.29
N VAL A 114 3.70 -0.52 -0.43
CA VAL A 114 2.47 0.28 -0.35
C VAL A 114 2.37 1.18 -1.58
N TRP A 115 1.15 1.47 -2.01
CA TRP A 115 0.88 2.54 -2.94
C TRP A 115 1.08 3.88 -2.20
N LEU A 116 1.80 4.82 -2.81
CA LEU A 116 2.13 6.09 -2.20
C LEU A 116 1.92 7.24 -3.17
N ALA A 117 1.21 8.26 -2.70
CA ALA A 117 1.09 9.54 -3.38
C ALA A 117 1.70 10.63 -2.51
N SER A 118 2.68 11.35 -3.05
CA SER A 118 3.35 12.44 -2.34
C SER A 118 3.28 13.72 -3.15
N GLY A 119 2.42 14.65 -2.70
CA GLY A 119 2.23 15.94 -3.32
C GLY A 119 1.37 15.92 -4.59
N VAL A 120 1.08 17.12 -5.10
CA VAL A 120 0.13 17.34 -6.19
C VAL A 120 0.73 17.07 -7.57
N SER A 121 2.04 17.22 -7.69
CA SER A 121 2.75 17.23 -9.00
C SER A 121 3.47 15.93 -9.32
N ARG A 122 3.43 14.94 -8.42
CA ARG A 122 4.08 13.65 -8.62
C ARG A 122 3.02 12.56 -8.84
N PRO A 123 3.19 11.73 -9.87
CA PRO A 123 2.33 10.55 -10.01
C PRO A 123 2.53 9.61 -8.82
N PRO A 124 1.48 8.88 -8.42
CA PRO A 124 1.63 7.87 -7.37
C PRO A 124 2.58 6.76 -7.81
N GLY A 125 3.19 6.12 -6.85
CA GLY A 125 4.12 5.02 -7.08
C GLY A 125 4.00 3.94 -6.03
N LEU A 126 4.90 2.96 -6.12
CA LEU A 126 5.07 1.94 -5.10
C LEU A 126 6.31 2.26 -4.25
N ARG A 127 6.13 2.18 -2.96
CA ARG A 127 7.22 2.23 -1.99
C ARG A 127 7.47 0.81 -1.49
N VAL A 128 8.64 0.27 -1.80
CA VAL A 128 8.96 -1.15 -1.61
C VAL A 128 9.89 -1.32 -0.42
N TYR A 129 9.49 -2.20 0.50
CA TYR A 129 10.21 -2.46 1.76
C TYR A 129 11.04 -3.74 1.72
N SER A 130 10.70 -4.67 0.85
CA SER A 130 11.38 -5.96 0.76
C SER A 130 12.55 -5.89 -0.22
N ALA A 131 13.57 -6.69 0.05
CA ALA A 131 14.63 -6.91 -0.91
C ALA A 131 14.08 -7.60 -2.17
N PHE A 132 14.64 -7.28 -3.33
CA PHE A 132 14.24 -7.90 -4.59
C PHE A 132 14.98 -9.22 -4.82
N ALA A 133 14.28 -10.18 -5.38
CA ALA A 133 14.87 -11.47 -5.75
C ALA A 133 15.52 -11.34 -7.13
N GLY A 134 16.79 -10.97 -7.15
CA GLY A 134 17.56 -10.79 -8.37
C GLY A 134 17.92 -9.31 -8.62
N GLU A 135 18.13 -8.96 -9.87
CA GLU A 135 18.46 -7.59 -10.25
C GLU A 135 17.21 -6.71 -10.19
N ARG A 136 17.34 -5.55 -9.56
CA ARG A 136 16.22 -4.61 -9.44
C ARG A 136 15.71 -4.16 -10.80
N PRO A 137 14.38 -4.10 -10.98
CA PRO A 137 13.79 -3.60 -12.21
C PRO A 137 14.03 -2.10 -12.38
N PRO A 138 13.73 -1.56 -13.57
CA PRO A 138 13.77 -0.12 -13.79
C PRO A 138 12.93 0.67 -12.77
N ALA A 139 13.30 1.93 -12.54
CA ALA A 139 12.59 2.81 -11.60
C ALA A 139 11.12 3.01 -11.97
N GLN A 140 10.74 2.78 -13.22
CA GLN A 140 9.34 2.69 -13.63
C GLN A 140 9.03 1.28 -14.10
N THR A 141 8.02 0.65 -13.49
CA THR A 141 7.60 -0.71 -13.79
C THR A 141 6.07 -0.75 -13.79
N GLY A 142 5.48 -1.31 -14.84
CA GLY A 142 4.03 -1.41 -14.96
C GLY A 142 3.31 -0.06 -14.95
N GLY A 143 3.97 1.02 -15.35
CA GLY A 143 3.42 2.37 -15.35
C GLY A 143 3.52 3.12 -14.03
N MET A 144 4.20 2.55 -13.03
CA MET A 144 4.41 3.17 -11.73
C MET A 144 5.88 3.44 -11.42
N ASP A 145 6.14 4.51 -10.70
CA ASP A 145 7.44 4.76 -10.09
C ASP A 145 7.68 3.79 -8.94
N ILE A 146 8.88 3.25 -8.87
CA ILE A 146 9.26 2.29 -7.82
C ILE A 146 10.34 2.94 -6.95
N ALA A 147 10.03 3.12 -5.68
CA ALA A 147 10.97 3.62 -4.68
C ALA A 147 11.35 2.47 -3.72
N TRP A 148 12.63 2.20 -3.61
CA TRP A 148 13.16 1.15 -2.75
C TRP A 148 13.57 1.75 -1.41
N VAL A 149 13.00 1.23 -0.34
CA VAL A 149 13.35 1.64 1.02
C VAL A 149 14.55 0.81 1.47
N PRO A 150 15.62 1.44 2.00
CA PRO A 150 16.74 0.69 2.54
C PRO A 150 16.31 -0.29 3.63
N ALA A 151 16.90 -1.48 3.63
CA ALA A 151 16.66 -2.44 4.70
C ALA A 151 17.08 -1.83 6.06
N LEU A 152 16.30 -2.10 7.10
CA LEU A 152 16.70 -1.78 8.46
C LEU A 152 17.83 -2.71 8.87
N GLU A 153 18.91 -2.13 9.34
CA GLU A 153 20.00 -2.89 9.96
C GLU A 153 19.66 -3.29 11.39
#